data_63d5dcb4edecb833dc01d827f0f41a54
#
_entry.id   63d5dcb4edecb833dc01d827f0f41a54
#
_cell.length_a   1.000
_cell.length_b   1.000
_cell.length_c   1.000
_cell.angle_alpha   90.00
_cell.angle_beta   90.00
_cell.angle_gamma   90.00
#
_symmetry.space_group_name_H-M   'P 1'
#
loop_
_entity.id
_entity.type
_entity.pdbx_description
1 polymer ?
#
loop_
_entity_poly.entity_id
_entity_poly.type
_entity_poly.pdbx_seq_one_letter_code
_entity_poly.pdbx_strand_id
1 'polypeptide(L)'
;LKQDQFKVARGVYALPIDGDISPKVKEDIIAELPKTETAPVNETVNQAAFIVSSLTGNIVPDTDPVFVPWGYFKDIKSIVSSKQFYPIFVTGLSGNGKTMNVSQACAQSKRECIRVNITIETDEDDLLGGYRLQDGQTVWQNGPVIEAMERGAILLLDEIDLASNKIMCLQPILEGNGVFLKKINKFVKPASGFNVIATANTKGQGSEDGKFIGTNILNEAFLERFPITVEQAYPTNKIESKILLNVMSEKGLTKDADIKFASNLVTWADIIRKTYYEGGVDEIISTRRLVHIVEAFVIFKNKMKAIEMCTNRFDVDTKTSFMDLYSKVDGGEDVSTWNSPVLDTEEDSDDSEDNNPSY
;
A
#
# COMPACT_ATOMS: atom_id res chain seq x y z
N LEU A 1 -25.50 26.74 51.70
CA LEU A 1 -24.78 27.07 50.45
C LEU A 1 -25.55 26.39 49.33
N LYS A 2 -26.03 27.15 48.30
CA LYS A 2 -26.76 26.56 47.19
C LYS A 2 -25.72 25.77 46.35
N GLN A 3 -25.92 24.45 46.21
CA GLN A 3 -25.07 23.54 45.45
C GLN A 3 -24.68 24.04 44.05
N ASP A 4 -25.55 24.86 43.44
CA ASP A 4 -25.34 25.40 42.09
C ASP A 4 -24.19 26.43 41.97
N GLN A 5 -23.70 27.00 43.08
CA GLN A 5 -22.61 27.99 43.03
C GLN A 5 -21.23 27.41 42.76
N PHE A 6 -21.06 26.08 42.86
CA PHE A 6 -19.78 25.39 42.67
C PHE A 6 -19.78 24.49 41.45
N LYS A 7 -20.84 24.48 40.67
CA LYS A 7 -20.99 23.62 39.51
C LYS A 7 -20.28 24.20 38.31
N VAL A 8 -19.19 23.54 37.87
CA VAL A 8 -18.37 23.94 36.71
C VAL A 8 -18.85 23.25 35.41
N ALA A 9 -19.33 22.01 35.53
CA ALA A 9 -19.94 21.25 34.41
C ALA A 9 -20.89 20.20 34.98
N ARG A 10 -21.65 19.50 34.13
CA ARG A 10 -22.60 18.46 34.59
C ARG A 10 -21.84 17.37 35.37
N GLY A 11 -22.02 17.33 36.68
CA GLY A 11 -21.37 16.39 37.58
C GLY A 11 -19.97 16.79 38.10
N VAL A 12 -19.50 18.01 37.79
CA VAL A 12 -18.19 18.51 38.22
C VAL A 12 -18.39 19.76 39.09
N TYR A 13 -17.78 19.80 40.27
CA TYR A 13 -17.84 20.89 41.23
C TYR A 13 -16.42 21.39 41.53
N ALA A 14 -16.20 22.69 41.52
CA ALA A 14 -14.96 23.31 41.96
C ALA A 14 -15.08 23.80 43.39
N LEU A 15 -14.03 23.56 44.20
CA LEU A 15 -13.93 24.18 45.54
C LEU A 15 -13.41 25.61 45.40
N PRO A 16 -13.95 26.58 46.16
CA PRO A 16 -13.41 27.93 46.17
C PRO A 16 -11.98 27.96 46.70
N ILE A 17 -11.13 28.74 46.05
CA ILE A 17 -9.69 28.80 46.28
C ILE A 17 -9.36 29.52 47.59
N ASP A 18 -10.27 30.31 48.15
CA ASP A 18 -10.07 31.06 49.38
C ASP A 18 -11.00 30.62 50.51
N GLY A 19 -10.40 30.27 51.54
CA GLY A 19 -10.47 30.15 53.00
C GLY A 19 -11.78 30.12 53.77
N ASP A 20 -12.94 30.30 53.22
CA ASP A 20 -14.17 30.59 53.96
C ASP A 20 -15.20 29.42 54.06
N ILE A 21 -14.77 28.20 53.92
CA ILE A 21 -15.61 27.03 54.19
C ILE A 21 -15.26 26.48 55.58
N SER A 22 -16.26 26.46 56.49
CA SER A 22 -16.03 25.87 57.81
C SER A 22 -15.61 24.39 57.72
N PRO A 23 -14.79 23.89 58.66
CA PRO A 23 -14.32 22.49 58.66
C PRO A 23 -15.45 21.47 58.49
N LYS A 24 -16.61 21.72 59.09
CA LYS A 24 -17.79 20.86 59.05
C LYS A 24 -18.40 20.72 57.65
N VAL A 25 -18.42 21.81 56.88
CA VAL A 25 -18.90 21.81 55.50
C VAL A 25 -17.92 21.05 54.54
N LYS A 26 -16.63 21.10 54.83
CA LYS A 26 -15.63 20.29 54.08
C LYS A 26 -15.80 18.80 54.34
N GLU A 27 -16.05 18.41 55.58
CA GLU A 27 -16.34 17.01 55.96
C GLU A 27 -17.62 16.49 55.32
N ASP A 28 -18.70 17.29 55.31
CA ASP A 28 -19.95 16.91 54.67
C ASP A 28 -19.80 16.74 53.13
N ILE A 29 -19.05 17.62 52.46
CA ILE A 29 -18.78 17.52 51.01
C ILE A 29 -17.93 16.28 50.71
N ILE A 30 -16.94 15.97 51.53
CA ILE A 30 -16.07 14.78 51.36
C ILE A 30 -16.85 13.48 51.65
N ALA A 31 -17.84 13.50 52.55
CA ALA A 31 -18.68 12.35 52.86
C ALA A 31 -19.69 12.00 51.75
N GLU A 32 -20.13 13.01 50.95
CA GLU A 32 -21.03 12.81 49.81
C GLU A 32 -20.35 12.44 48.48
N LEU A 33 -19.02 12.53 48.42
CA LEU A 33 -18.30 12.02 47.23
C LEU A 33 -18.39 10.49 47.19
N PRO A 34 -18.75 9.91 46.03
CA PRO A 34 -18.74 8.45 45.90
C PRO A 34 -17.34 7.93 46.28
N LYS A 35 -17.30 7.05 47.30
CA LYS A 35 -16.07 6.35 47.66
C LYS A 35 -15.64 5.50 46.45
N THR A 36 -14.76 6.05 45.63
CA THR A 36 -13.96 5.22 44.71
C THR A 36 -13.13 4.31 45.59
N GLU A 37 -13.46 3.02 45.60
CA GLU A 37 -12.56 2.01 46.14
C GLU A 37 -11.24 2.16 45.39
N THR A 38 -10.26 2.75 46.03
CA THR A 38 -8.87 2.75 45.57
C THR A 38 -8.38 1.32 45.71
N ALA A 39 -8.44 0.59 44.60
CA ALA A 39 -7.58 -0.59 44.45
C ALA A 39 -6.14 -0.16 44.78
N PRO A 40 -5.33 -1.00 45.45
CA PRO A 40 -3.99 -0.61 45.85
C PRO A 40 -3.22 -0.19 44.61
N VAL A 41 -2.87 1.09 44.56
CA VAL A 41 -1.98 1.63 43.53
C VAL A 41 -0.61 1.00 43.78
N ASN A 42 -0.30 -0.04 43.04
CA ASN A 42 1.08 -0.50 42.92
C ASN A 42 1.87 0.66 42.26
N GLU A 43 2.66 1.34 43.02
CA GLU A 43 3.51 2.48 42.59
C GLU A 43 4.59 2.12 41.57
N THR A 44 4.50 0.98 40.94
CA THR A 44 5.29 0.58 39.78
C THR A 44 4.41 0.46 38.53
N VAL A 45 3.57 1.46 38.25
CA VAL A 45 3.05 1.62 36.89
C VAL A 45 4.17 2.21 36.07
N ASN A 46 4.98 1.30 35.49
CA ASN A 46 5.94 1.62 34.47
C ASN A 46 5.29 2.57 33.45
N GLN A 47 5.92 3.71 33.18
CA GLN A 47 5.51 4.62 32.09
C GLN A 47 5.35 3.88 30.74
N ALA A 48 5.92 2.67 30.62
CA ALA A 48 5.71 1.74 29.50
C ALA A 48 4.26 1.27 29.34
N ALA A 49 3.41 1.32 30.37
CA ALA A 49 2.01 0.88 30.28
C ALA A 49 1.10 1.87 29.49
N PHE A 50 1.57 3.07 29.22
CA PHE A 50 0.84 4.08 28.43
C PHE A 50 1.18 4.05 26.93
N ILE A 51 2.17 3.28 26.52
CA ILE A 51 2.54 3.09 25.12
C ILE A 51 2.02 1.71 24.72
N VAL A 52 0.90 1.68 24.00
CA VAL A 52 0.33 0.43 23.48
C VAL A 52 0.91 0.20 22.09
N SER A 53 1.62 -0.92 21.91
CA SER A 53 2.00 -1.37 20.59
C SER A 53 0.73 -1.83 19.84
N SER A 54 0.53 -1.31 18.63
CA SER A 54 -0.56 -1.74 17.75
C SER A 54 -0.32 -3.12 17.15
N LEU A 55 0.94 -3.58 17.16
CA LEU A 55 1.40 -4.81 16.52
C LEU A 55 1.90 -5.79 17.58
N THR A 56 1.13 -6.84 17.81
CA THR A 56 1.51 -7.93 18.73
C THR A 56 1.98 -9.16 17.95
N GLY A 57 2.98 -9.88 18.50
CA GLY A 57 3.49 -11.11 17.90
C GLY A 57 4.58 -10.93 16.84
N ASN A 58 4.84 -11.99 16.11
CA ASN A 58 5.78 -12.03 15.00
C ASN A 58 5.08 -11.63 13.70
N ILE A 59 5.65 -10.67 13.00
CA ILE A 59 5.13 -10.10 11.73
C ILE A 59 6.03 -10.43 10.53
N VAL A 60 6.72 -11.57 10.58
CA VAL A 60 7.40 -12.12 9.40
C VAL A 60 6.32 -12.60 8.42
N PRO A 61 6.33 -12.13 7.16
CA PRO A 61 5.36 -12.57 6.17
C PRO A 61 5.44 -14.09 5.91
N ASP A 62 4.32 -14.69 5.55
CA ASP A 62 4.29 -16.08 5.15
C ASP A 62 4.99 -16.30 3.80
N THR A 63 5.66 -17.43 3.67
CA THR A 63 6.25 -17.83 2.39
C THR A 63 5.15 -18.36 1.47
N ASP A 64 4.99 -17.73 0.32
CA ASP A 64 4.06 -18.16 -0.71
C ASP A 64 4.66 -19.33 -1.51
N PRO A 65 4.05 -20.53 -1.50
CA PRO A 65 4.57 -21.73 -2.17
C PRO A 65 4.54 -21.61 -3.71
N VAL A 66 3.66 -20.75 -4.26
CA VAL A 66 3.55 -20.56 -5.71
C VAL A 66 4.43 -19.42 -6.23
N PHE A 67 5.07 -18.69 -5.33
CA PHE A 67 5.91 -17.56 -5.69
C PHE A 67 7.07 -17.96 -6.59
N VAL A 68 7.26 -17.22 -7.66
CA VAL A 68 8.40 -17.34 -8.57
C VAL A 68 9.22 -16.06 -8.52
N PRO A 69 10.50 -16.09 -8.10
CA PRO A 69 11.34 -14.90 -8.09
C PRO A 69 11.69 -14.42 -9.49
N TRP A 70 11.59 -13.10 -9.70
CA TRP A 70 12.00 -12.46 -10.95
C TRP A 70 12.52 -11.04 -10.73
N GLY A 71 13.04 -10.42 -11.78
CA GLY A 71 13.56 -9.05 -11.74
C GLY A 71 14.63 -8.90 -10.66
N TYR A 72 14.52 -7.87 -9.87
CA TYR A 72 15.45 -7.51 -8.81
C TYR A 72 15.22 -8.25 -7.47
N PHE A 73 14.46 -9.35 -7.48
CA PHE A 73 14.17 -10.09 -6.24
C PHE A 73 15.44 -10.50 -5.48
N LYS A 74 16.49 -10.94 -6.19
CA LYS A 74 17.77 -11.37 -5.56
C LYS A 74 18.45 -10.19 -4.88
N ASP A 75 18.45 -9.03 -5.52
CA ASP A 75 19.09 -7.82 -5.00
C ASP A 75 18.35 -7.31 -3.78
N ILE A 76 17.01 -7.20 -3.84
CA ILE A 76 16.15 -6.85 -2.71
C ILE A 76 16.39 -7.83 -1.55
N LYS A 77 16.41 -9.15 -1.81
CA LYS A 77 16.66 -10.16 -0.79
C LYS A 77 18.05 -10.02 -0.17
N SER A 78 19.07 -9.69 -0.96
CA SER A 78 20.44 -9.48 -0.46
C SER A 78 20.49 -8.30 0.51
N ILE A 79 19.82 -7.19 0.18
CA ILE A 79 19.74 -6.00 1.04
C ILE A 79 18.96 -6.32 2.31
N VAL A 80 17.78 -6.98 2.20
CA VAL A 80 16.98 -7.39 3.36
C VAL A 80 17.76 -8.31 4.30
N SER A 81 18.54 -9.25 3.75
CA SER A 81 19.33 -10.22 4.51
C SER A 81 20.56 -9.62 5.14
N SER A 82 21.14 -8.55 4.58
CA SER A 82 22.35 -7.89 5.07
C SER A 82 22.17 -7.25 6.44
N LYS A 83 20.93 -6.92 6.82
CA LYS A 83 20.57 -6.15 8.01
C LYS A 83 21.24 -4.75 8.07
N GLN A 84 21.77 -4.28 6.96
CA GLN A 84 22.32 -2.92 6.86
C GLN A 84 21.19 -1.96 6.50
N PHE A 85 21.28 -0.75 6.99
CA PHE A 85 20.36 0.31 6.60
C PHE A 85 20.72 0.80 5.20
N TYR A 86 19.86 0.50 4.23
CA TYR A 86 20.05 0.88 2.84
C TYR A 86 18.68 0.98 2.15
N PRO A 87 18.01 2.13 2.21
CA PRO A 87 16.68 2.32 1.67
C PRO A 87 16.58 2.05 0.17
N ILE A 88 15.44 1.48 -0.27
CA ILE A 88 15.20 1.12 -1.67
C ILE A 88 13.87 1.75 -2.12
N PHE A 89 13.88 2.36 -3.30
CA PHE A 89 12.69 2.80 -4.01
C PHE A 89 12.39 1.85 -5.16
N VAL A 90 11.24 1.16 -5.13
CA VAL A 90 10.83 0.19 -6.16
C VAL A 90 9.68 0.76 -6.95
N THR A 91 9.92 1.07 -8.21
CA THR A 91 8.92 1.63 -9.12
C THR A 91 8.51 0.64 -10.20
N GLY A 92 7.44 0.93 -10.92
CA GLY A 92 6.96 0.16 -12.08
C GLY A 92 5.44 0.04 -12.12
N LEU A 93 4.90 -0.41 -13.23
CA LEU A 93 3.46 -0.49 -13.48
C LEU A 93 2.72 -1.36 -12.45
N SER A 94 1.42 -1.08 -12.27
CA SER A 94 0.58 -1.81 -11.33
C SER A 94 0.47 -3.30 -11.68
N GLY A 95 0.41 -4.15 -10.64
CA GLY A 95 0.19 -5.60 -10.81
C GLY A 95 1.38 -6.39 -11.37
N ASN A 96 2.59 -5.80 -11.37
CA ASN A 96 3.83 -6.47 -11.76
C ASN A 96 4.59 -7.13 -10.59
N GLY A 97 4.02 -7.14 -9.38
CA GLY A 97 4.54 -7.87 -8.22
C GLY A 97 5.56 -7.15 -7.35
N LYS A 98 5.70 -5.83 -7.41
CA LYS A 98 6.61 -5.04 -6.56
C LYS A 98 6.51 -5.41 -5.08
N THR A 99 5.32 -5.22 -4.51
CA THR A 99 5.01 -5.48 -3.10
C THR A 99 5.22 -6.96 -2.72
N MET A 100 4.84 -7.89 -3.63
CA MET A 100 5.04 -9.33 -3.45
C MET A 100 6.53 -9.69 -3.37
N ASN A 101 7.37 -9.13 -4.24
CA ASN A 101 8.81 -9.35 -4.20
C ASN A 101 9.43 -8.94 -2.87
N VAL A 102 9.04 -7.77 -2.33
CA VAL A 102 9.52 -7.30 -1.02
C VAL A 102 9.04 -8.23 0.10
N SER A 103 7.74 -8.55 0.12
CA SER A 103 7.16 -9.43 1.11
C SER A 103 7.84 -10.81 1.11
N GLN A 104 8.04 -11.42 -0.06
CA GLN A 104 8.69 -12.72 -0.16
C GLN A 104 10.20 -12.68 0.12
N ALA A 105 10.87 -11.55 -0.15
CA ALA A 105 12.25 -11.36 0.29
C ALA A 105 12.35 -11.33 1.82
N CYS A 106 11.41 -10.67 2.51
CA CYS A 106 11.33 -10.67 3.97
C CYS A 106 11.00 -12.07 4.52
N ALA A 107 9.99 -12.75 3.97
CA ALA A 107 9.60 -14.10 4.34
C ALA A 107 10.78 -15.09 4.27
N GLN A 108 11.45 -15.15 3.12
CA GLN A 108 12.60 -16.05 2.90
C GLN A 108 13.84 -15.69 3.72
N SER A 109 13.96 -14.43 4.15
CA SER A 109 15.03 -13.96 5.03
C SER A 109 14.65 -14.01 6.51
N LYS A 110 13.45 -14.47 6.83
CA LYS A 110 12.87 -14.51 8.19
C LYS A 110 12.96 -13.14 8.88
N ARG A 111 12.63 -12.08 8.13
CA ARG A 111 12.64 -10.70 8.59
C ARG A 111 11.23 -10.20 8.78
N GLU A 112 10.97 -9.57 9.91
CA GLU A 112 9.71 -8.85 10.11
C GLU A 112 9.53 -7.76 9.06
N CYS A 113 8.31 -7.59 8.56
CA CYS A 113 7.96 -6.61 7.57
C CYS A 113 6.66 -5.91 7.97
N ILE A 114 6.77 -4.63 8.28
CA ILE A 114 5.60 -3.78 8.57
C ILE A 114 5.25 -3.02 7.31
N ARG A 115 4.09 -3.35 6.72
CA ARG A 115 3.57 -2.70 5.52
C ARG A 115 2.61 -1.59 5.90
N VAL A 116 2.81 -0.43 5.30
CA VAL A 116 1.94 0.74 5.41
C VAL A 116 1.49 1.12 4.01
N ASN A 117 0.18 1.04 3.75
CA ASN A 117 -0.38 1.59 2.52
C ASN A 117 -0.49 3.10 2.67
N ILE A 118 0.20 3.82 1.82
CA ILE A 118 0.19 5.29 1.82
C ILE A 118 -1.01 5.78 1.01
N THR A 119 -1.65 6.82 1.50
CA THR A 119 -2.74 7.53 0.84
C THR A 119 -2.49 9.04 0.91
N ILE A 120 -3.29 9.83 0.22
CA ILE A 120 -3.21 11.28 0.28
C ILE A 120 -3.49 11.84 1.70
N GLU A 121 -4.28 11.11 2.48
CA GLU A 121 -4.64 11.50 3.86
C GLU A 121 -3.59 11.10 4.89
N THR A 122 -2.69 10.16 4.55
CA THR A 122 -1.67 9.65 5.48
C THR A 122 -0.84 10.78 6.06
N ASP A 123 -0.76 10.85 7.39
CA ASP A 123 -0.08 11.92 8.09
C ASP A 123 0.93 11.44 9.17
N GLU A 124 1.51 12.40 9.91
CA GLU A 124 2.49 12.11 10.96
C GLU A 124 1.91 11.21 12.07
N ASP A 125 0.63 11.42 12.43
CA ASP A 125 -0.02 10.65 13.50
C ASP A 125 -0.29 9.20 13.08
N ASP A 126 -0.57 8.97 11.78
CA ASP A 126 -0.74 7.64 11.22
C ASP A 126 0.60 6.89 11.14
N LEU A 127 1.68 7.59 10.84
CA LEU A 127 3.00 7.01 10.60
C LEU A 127 3.81 6.85 11.89
N LEU A 128 3.93 7.92 12.69
CA LEU A 128 4.78 7.94 13.89
C LEU A 128 3.99 7.56 15.14
N GLY A 129 2.71 7.84 15.17
CA GLY A 129 1.82 7.57 16.29
C GLY A 129 1.14 8.82 16.85
N GLY A 130 0.11 8.57 17.62
CA GLY A 130 -0.73 9.61 18.17
C GLY A 130 -1.44 9.20 19.45
N TYR A 131 -2.11 10.14 20.06
CA TYR A 131 -2.97 9.84 21.20
C TYR A 131 -4.25 9.18 20.76
N ARG A 132 -4.64 8.12 21.48
CA ARG A 132 -5.90 7.37 21.28
C ARG A 132 -6.65 7.29 22.61
N LEU A 133 -7.98 7.27 22.55
CA LEU A 133 -8.82 7.01 23.71
C LEU A 133 -8.99 5.49 23.86
N GLN A 134 -8.49 4.95 24.97
CA GLN A 134 -8.61 3.54 25.30
C GLN A 134 -9.09 3.41 26.75
N ASP A 135 -10.18 2.69 26.97
CA ASP A 135 -10.79 2.47 28.30
C ASP A 135 -11.02 3.74 29.12
N GLY A 136 -11.40 4.83 28.42
CA GLY A 136 -11.66 6.14 29.02
C GLY A 136 -10.40 6.95 29.35
N GLN A 137 -9.20 6.46 28.99
CA GLN A 137 -7.93 7.15 29.19
C GLN A 137 -7.31 7.51 27.84
N THR A 138 -6.63 8.66 27.81
CA THR A 138 -5.84 9.07 26.65
C THR A 138 -4.45 8.42 26.74
N VAL A 139 -4.17 7.50 25.82
CA VAL A 139 -2.88 6.79 25.73
C VAL A 139 -2.16 7.14 24.45
N TRP A 140 -0.84 7.14 24.48
CA TRP A 140 -0.04 7.22 23.28
C TRP A 140 0.05 5.83 22.63
N GLN A 141 -0.24 5.77 21.34
CA GLN A 141 -0.06 4.57 20.53
C GLN A 141 1.02 4.81 19.48
N ASN A 142 2.05 3.97 19.46
CA ASN A 142 3.07 4.02 18.42
C ASN A 142 2.45 3.75 17.04
N GLY A 143 2.89 4.50 16.04
CA GLY A 143 2.58 4.22 14.65
C GLY A 143 3.49 3.14 14.06
N PRO A 144 3.16 2.63 12.87
CA PRO A 144 3.87 1.51 12.24
C PRO A 144 5.34 1.81 11.95
N VAL A 145 5.70 3.05 11.72
CA VAL A 145 7.09 3.48 11.51
C VAL A 145 7.91 3.32 12.78
N ILE A 146 7.38 3.78 13.91
CA ILE A 146 8.05 3.65 15.22
C ILE A 146 8.15 2.18 15.61
N GLU A 147 7.10 1.39 15.39
CA GLU A 147 7.13 -0.06 15.61
C GLU A 147 8.23 -0.73 14.78
N ALA A 148 8.35 -0.39 13.50
CA ALA A 148 9.40 -0.93 12.63
C ALA A 148 10.80 -0.54 13.11
N MET A 149 10.98 0.72 13.53
CA MET A 149 12.26 1.21 14.06
C MET A 149 12.66 0.48 15.35
N GLU A 150 11.75 0.36 16.32
CA GLU A 150 12.02 -0.28 17.62
C GLU A 150 12.28 -1.78 17.48
N ARG A 151 11.63 -2.47 16.52
CA ARG A 151 11.79 -3.90 16.24
C ARG A 151 12.98 -4.23 15.34
N GLY A 152 13.57 -3.24 14.65
CA GLY A 152 14.56 -3.48 13.60
C GLY A 152 13.97 -4.20 12.38
N ALA A 153 12.69 -4.00 12.11
CA ALA A 153 11.95 -4.61 11.01
C ALA A 153 12.21 -3.88 9.68
N ILE A 154 11.75 -4.48 8.59
CA ILE A 154 11.63 -3.80 7.30
C ILE A 154 10.32 -2.99 7.29
N LEU A 155 10.42 -1.69 7.10
CA LEU A 155 9.29 -0.81 6.85
C LEU A 155 9.00 -0.78 5.35
N LEU A 156 7.83 -1.27 4.94
CA LEU A 156 7.38 -1.23 3.55
C LEU A 156 6.32 -0.13 3.40
N LEU A 157 6.72 0.97 2.76
CA LEU A 157 5.83 2.08 2.38
C LEU A 157 5.26 1.77 1.00
N ASP A 158 4.03 1.29 0.95
CA ASP A 158 3.39 0.87 -0.31
C ASP A 158 2.59 2.02 -0.91
N GLU A 159 2.71 2.20 -2.22
CA GLU A 159 2.07 3.27 -3.01
C GLU A 159 2.46 4.69 -2.53
N ILE A 160 3.76 4.90 -2.27
CA ILE A 160 4.28 6.15 -1.69
C ILE A 160 4.04 7.36 -2.60
N ASP A 161 3.85 7.16 -3.88
CA ASP A 161 3.52 8.21 -4.86
C ASP A 161 2.10 8.79 -4.69
N LEU A 162 1.26 8.21 -3.83
CA LEU A 162 0.00 8.82 -3.39
C LEU A 162 0.19 9.82 -2.25
N ALA A 163 1.37 9.85 -1.61
CA ALA A 163 1.63 10.65 -0.43
C ALA A 163 1.48 12.16 -0.68
N SER A 164 0.91 12.86 0.28
CA SER A 164 1.00 14.31 0.36
C SER A 164 2.35 14.75 0.97
N ASN A 165 2.62 16.07 1.02
CA ASN A 165 3.82 16.61 1.66
C ASN A 165 3.96 16.25 3.17
N LYS A 166 2.93 15.71 3.80
CA LYS A 166 2.95 15.26 5.20
C LYS A 166 3.96 14.11 5.41
N ILE A 167 4.29 13.35 4.34
CA ILE A 167 5.30 12.27 4.36
C ILE A 167 6.71 12.76 4.74
N MET A 168 6.98 14.06 4.67
CA MET A 168 8.29 14.65 4.98
C MET A 168 8.72 14.42 6.43
N CYS A 169 7.83 14.02 7.33
CA CYS A 169 8.16 13.58 8.69
C CYS A 169 9.11 12.36 8.70
N LEU A 170 9.19 11.60 7.60
CA LEU A 170 10.08 10.44 7.45
C LEU A 170 11.50 10.79 7.01
N GLN A 171 11.82 12.04 6.67
CA GLN A 171 13.18 12.41 6.20
C GLN A 171 14.30 11.96 7.16
N PRO A 172 14.25 12.26 8.49
CA PRO A 172 15.30 11.82 9.39
C PRO A 172 15.45 10.30 9.46
N ILE A 173 14.34 9.59 9.29
CA ILE A 173 14.28 8.12 9.33
C ILE A 173 14.94 7.52 8.08
N LEU A 174 14.71 8.12 6.90
CA LEU A 174 15.36 7.72 5.65
C LEU A 174 16.87 7.99 5.62
N GLU A 175 17.37 8.84 6.50
CA GLU A 175 18.80 9.06 6.72
C GLU A 175 19.42 8.05 7.72
N GLY A 176 18.61 7.13 8.26
CA GLY A 176 19.04 6.19 9.30
C GLY A 176 19.16 6.81 10.70
N ASN A 177 18.69 8.05 10.84
CA ASN A 177 18.67 8.77 12.10
C ASN A 177 17.45 8.41 12.95
N GLY A 178 17.51 8.75 14.24
CA GLY A 178 16.36 8.67 15.11
C GLY A 178 15.38 9.82 14.86
N VAL A 179 14.17 9.66 15.38
CA VAL A 179 13.12 10.67 15.32
C VAL A 179 12.70 11.11 16.72
N PHE A 180 12.45 12.40 16.89
CA PHE A 180 11.96 12.97 18.14
C PHE A 180 10.44 13.09 18.10
N LEU A 181 9.76 12.30 18.92
CA LEU A 181 8.30 12.33 19.09
C LEU A 181 7.91 13.48 20.00
N LYS A 182 7.62 14.63 19.41
CA LYS A 182 7.36 15.89 20.13
C LYS A 182 6.23 15.78 21.16
N LYS A 183 5.15 15.05 20.81
CA LYS A 183 3.95 14.90 21.64
C LYS A 183 4.21 14.19 22.97
N ILE A 184 5.19 13.31 23.05
CA ILE A 184 5.55 12.52 24.24
C ILE A 184 6.97 12.77 24.72
N ASN A 185 7.68 13.75 24.13
CA ASN A 185 9.05 14.12 24.48
C ASN A 185 10.01 12.92 24.51
N LYS A 186 9.89 11.99 23.53
CA LYS A 186 10.68 10.77 23.43
C LYS A 186 11.50 10.78 22.14
N PHE A 187 12.80 10.46 22.25
CA PHE A 187 13.64 10.23 21.08
C PHE A 187 13.73 8.72 20.80
N VAL A 188 13.38 8.30 19.57
CA VAL A 188 13.41 6.90 19.13
C VAL A 188 14.54 6.71 18.14
N LYS A 189 15.44 5.77 18.41
CA LYS A 189 16.52 5.36 17.50
C LYS A 189 16.13 4.05 16.80
N PRO A 190 16.52 3.88 15.52
CA PRO A 190 16.29 2.60 14.84
C PRO A 190 17.15 1.50 15.48
N ALA A 191 16.52 0.35 15.73
CA ALA A 191 17.21 -0.85 16.15
C ALA A 191 17.98 -1.47 14.96
N SER A 192 18.97 -2.30 15.30
CA SER A 192 19.79 -2.99 14.28
C SER A 192 18.93 -3.82 13.34
N GLY A 193 19.15 -3.66 12.05
CA GLY A 193 18.40 -4.34 11.01
C GLY A 193 17.23 -3.54 10.45
N PHE A 194 16.82 -2.44 11.05
CA PHE A 194 15.82 -1.55 10.47
C PHE A 194 16.22 -1.12 9.06
N ASN A 195 15.28 -1.15 8.13
CA ASN A 195 15.46 -0.61 6.79
C ASN A 195 14.12 -0.19 6.21
N VAL A 196 14.14 0.65 5.18
CA VAL A 196 12.94 1.18 4.51
C VAL A 196 12.93 0.75 3.06
N ILE A 197 11.80 0.24 2.61
CA ILE A 197 11.54 -0.06 1.19
C ILE A 197 10.24 0.65 0.82
N ALA A 198 10.28 1.46 -0.23
CA ALA A 198 9.11 2.14 -0.76
C ALA A 198 8.73 1.54 -2.11
N THR A 199 7.43 1.41 -2.39
CA THR A 199 6.92 1.04 -3.71
C THR A 199 6.08 2.17 -4.30
N ALA A 200 6.15 2.33 -5.62
CA ALA A 200 5.42 3.35 -6.35
C ALA A 200 5.01 2.83 -7.74
N ASN A 201 3.99 3.41 -8.33
CA ASN A 201 3.62 3.16 -9.73
C ASN A 201 4.34 4.12 -10.67
N THR A 202 4.81 5.26 -10.16
CA THR A 202 5.58 6.27 -10.87
C THR A 202 7.01 6.36 -10.32
N LYS A 203 7.87 7.12 -10.98
CA LYS A 203 9.24 7.40 -10.49
C LYS A 203 9.28 8.56 -9.47
N GLY A 204 8.14 8.92 -8.89
CA GLY A 204 8.00 10.06 -7.99
C GLY A 204 7.75 11.38 -8.72
N GLN A 205 7.63 11.36 -10.04
CA GLN A 205 7.40 12.53 -10.88
C GLN A 205 5.90 12.78 -11.17
N GLY A 206 5.01 12.00 -10.53
CA GLY A 206 3.58 12.02 -10.83
C GLY A 206 3.26 11.31 -12.15
N SER A 207 2.03 11.47 -12.64
CA SER A 207 1.60 10.95 -13.93
C SER A 207 1.49 12.10 -14.93
N GLU A 208 2.48 12.26 -15.81
CA GLU A 208 2.44 13.28 -16.88
C GLU A 208 1.37 12.96 -17.92
N ASP A 209 1.09 11.67 -18.12
CA ASP A 209 0.11 11.16 -19.08
C ASP A 209 -1.29 10.93 -18.49
N GLY A 210 -1.51 11.30 -17.23
CA GLY A 210 -2.80 11.13 -16.53
C GLY A 210 -3.23 9.68 -16.24
N LYS A 211 -2.40 8.69 -16.61
CA LYS A 211 -2.74 7.25 -16.45
C LYS A 211 -2.78 6.80 -14.98
N PHE A 212 -2.06 7.48 -14.10
CA PHE A 212 -2.03 7.22 -12.65
C PHE A 212 -2.69 8.37 -11.89
N ILE A 213 -4.02 8.47 -12.00
CA ILE A 213 -4.81 9.49 -11.31
C ILE A 213 -4.58 9.38 -9.80
N GLY A 214 -4.32 10.50 -9.14
CA GLY A 214 -4.09 10.58 -7.70
C GLY A 214 -2.62 10.45 -7.27
N THR A 215 -1.69 10.16 -8.18
CA THR A 215 -0.27 10.22 -7.85
C THR A 215 0.21 11.67 -7.76
N ASN A 216 1.07 11.93 -6.79
CA ASN A 216 1.66 13.24 -6.55
C ASN A 216 3.12 13.28 -6.99
N ILE A 217 3.62 14.48 -7.27
CA ILE A 217 5.05 14.69 -7.44
C ILE A 217 5.69 14.66 -6.06
N LEU A 218 6.56 13.70 -5.83
CA LEU A 218 7.32 13.60 -4.59
C LEU A 218 8.46 14.64 -4.57
N ASN A 219 8.75 15.14 -3.37
CA ASN A 219 9.85 16.08 -3.19
C ASN A 219 11.20 15.41 -3.55
N GLU A 220 12.01 16.07 -4.38
CA GLU A 220 13.31 15.56 -4.83
C GLU A 220 14.23 15.24 -3.66
N ALA A 221 14.28 16.11 -2.64
CA ALA A 221 15.07 15.86 -1.44
C ALA A 221 14.62 14.62 -0.65
N PHE A 222 13.35 14.21 -0.80
CA PHE A 222 12.86 12.96 -0.22
C PHE A 222 13.33 11.75 -1.04
N LEU A 223 13.27 11.84 -2.37
CA LEU A 223 13.70 10.78 -3.29
C LEU A 223 15.20 10.52 -3.21
N GLU A 224 16.03 11.55 -3.09
CA GLU A 224 17.49 11.46 -2.93
C GLU A 224 17.93 10.65 -1.68
N ARG A 225 17.03 10.43 -0.73
CA ARG A 225 17.29 9.60 0.45
C ARG A 225 17.14 8.10 0.19
N PHE A 226 16.74 7.74 -1.02
CA PHE A 226 16.75 6.34 -1.48
C PHE A 226 17.98 6.11 -2.38
N PRO A 227 19.06 5.53 -1.87
CA PRO A 227 20.31 5.34 -2.64
C PRO A 227 20.15 4.40 -3.83
N ILE A 228 19.10 3.58 -3.85
CA ILE A 228 18.77 2.70 -4.97
C ILE A 228 17.32 2.91 -5.40
N THR A 229 17.14 3.13 -6.70
CA THR A 229 15.85 3.03 -7.38
C THR A 229 15.85 1.80 -8.28
N VAL A 230 14.85 0.95 -8.11
CA VAL A 230 14.65 -0.28 -8.89
C VAL A 230 13.40 -0.13 -9.74
N GLU A 231 13.55 -0.26 -11.05
CA GLU A 231 12.41 -0.27 -11.98
C GLU A 231 11.98 -1.71 -12.27
N GLN A 232 10.90 -2.15 -11.64
CA GLN A 232 10.36 -3.49 -11.77
C GLN A 232 9.49 -3.59 -13.03
N ALA A 233 9.99 -4.29 -14.04
CA ALA A 233 9.22 -4.62 -15.25
C ALA A 233 8.25 -5.79 -14.99
N TYR A 234 7.37 -6.10 -15.96
CA TYR A 234 6.63 -7.36 -15.94
C TYR A 234 7.58 -8.55 -16.12
N PRO A 235 7.21 -9.74 -15.61
CA PRO A 235 7.98 -10.96 -15.83
C PRO A 235 8.11 -11.28 -17.33
N THR A 236 9.20 -11.91 -17.70
CA THR A 236 9.32 -12.49 -19.06
C THR A 236 8.28 -13.59 -19.27
N ASN A 237 7.88 -13.86 -20.51
CA ASN A 237 6.88 -14.87 -20.86
C ASN A 237 7.16 -16.23 -20.20
N LYS A 238 8.44 -16.63 -20.12
CA LYS A 238 8.86 -17.88 -19.47
C LYS A 238 8.58 -17.88 -17.97
N ILE A 239 8.86 -16.75 -17.30
CA ILE A 239 8.63 -16.62 -15.85
C ILE A 239 7.13 -16.50 -15.58
N GLU A 240 6.41 -15.72 -16.37
CA GLU A 240 4.98 -15.52 -16.22
C GLU A 240 4.19 -16.82 -16.45
N SER A 241 4.57 -17.60 -17.46
CA SER A 241 4.03 -18.96 -17.65
C SER A 241 4.25 -19.83 -16.42
N LYS A 242 5.45 -19.78 -15.82
CA LYS A 242 5.73 -20.52 -14.59
C LYS A 242 4.87 -20.06 -13.42
N ILE A 243 4.64 -18.74 -13.27
CA ILE A 243 3.75 -18.20 -12.24
C ILE A 243 2.34 -18.77 -12.42
N LEU A 244 1.77 -18.68 -13.64
CA LEU A 244 0.43 -19.16 -13.90
C LEU A 244 0.31 -20.70 -13.71
N LEU A 245 1.30 -21.47 -14.16
CA LEU A 245 1.31 -22.92 -13.97
C LEU A 245 1.38 -23.30 -12.49
N ASN A 246 2.16 -22.59 -11.68
CA ASN A 246 2.20 -22.83 -10.23
C ASN A 246 0.81 -22.57 -9.61
N VAL A 247 0.19 -21.44 -9.92
CA VAL A 247 -1.16 -21.08 -9.44
C VAL A 247 -2.19 -22.11 -9.91
N MET A 248 -2.14 -22.52 -11.18
CA MET A 248 -3.02 -23.54 -11.73
C MET A 248 -2.85 -24.89 -11.04
N SER A 249 -1.61 -25.31 -10.80
CA SER A 249 -1.27 -26.57 -10.11
C SER A 249 -1.83 -26.58 -8.68
N GLU A 250 -1.68 -25.47 -7.95
CA GLU A 250 -2.28 -25.31 -6.60
C GLU A 250 -3.81 -25.47 -6.62
N LYS A 251 -4.47 -25.02 -7.69
CA LYS A 251 -5.91 -25.11 -7.90
C LYS A 251 -6.35 -26.44 -8.57
N GLY A 252 -5.43 -27.38 -8.80
CA GLY A 252 -5.70 -28.69 -9.40
C GLY A 252 -5.90 -28.67 -10.93
N LEU A 253 -5.48 -27.62 -11.61
CA LEU A 253 -5.51 -27.48 -13.07
C LEU A 253 -4.16 -27.93 -13.65
N THR A 254 -4.07 -29.19 -14.10
CA THR A 254 -2.80 -29.79 -14.52
C THR A 254 -2.86 -30.50 -15.89
N LYS A 255 -4.01 -30.39 -16.59
CA LYS A 255 -4.22 -31.01 -17.90
C LYS A 255 -3.52 -30.22 -19.01
N ASP A 256 -3.19 -30.87 -20.10
CA ASP A 256 -2.58 -30.22 -21.28
C ASP A 256 -3.39 -29.01 -21.78
N ALA A 257 -4.73 -29.09 -21.71
CA ALA A 257 -5.60 -27.97 -22.03
C ALA A 257 -5.43 -26.76 -21.07
N ASP A 258 -5.08 -26.99 -19.81
CA ASP A 258 -4.84 -25.95 -18.82
C ASP A 258 -3.46 -25.32 -19.07
N ILE A 259 -2.46 -26.14 -19.42
CA ILE A 259 -1.11 -25.67 -19.78
C ILE A 259 -1.19 -24.78 -21.02
N LYS A 260 -1.96 -25.23 -22.06
CA LYS A 260 -2.20 -24.42 -23.26
C LYS A 260 -2.89 -23.10 -22.91
N PHE A 261 -3.87 -23.13 -22.01
CA PHE A 261 -4.58 -21.92 -21.56
C PHE A 261 -3.62 -20.93 -20.91
N ALA A 262 -2.73 -21.37 -20.01
CA ALA A 262 -1.69 -20.52 -19.41
C ALA A 262 -0.79 -19.89 -20.47
N SER A 263 -0.32 -20.68 -21.44
CA SER A 263 0.53 -20.19 -22.53
C SER A 263 -0.18 -19.14 -23.39
N ASN A 264 -1.44 -19.37 -23.73
CA ASN A 264 -2.25 -18.42 -24.51
C ASN A 264 -2.47 -17.11 -23.75
N LEU A 265 -2.76 -17.18 -22.45
CA LEU A 265 -2.90 -15.97 -21.59
C LEU A 265 -1.63 -15.14 -21.57
N VAL A 266 -0.46 -15.79 -21.46
CA VAL A 266 0.83 -15.08 -21.45
C VAL A 266 1.11 -14.43 -22.81
N THR A 267 0.88 -15.15 -23.92
CA THR A 267 1.06 -14.62 -25.27
C THR A 267 0.12 -13.42 -25.50
N TRP A 268 -1.14 -13.56 -25.12
CA TRP A 268 -2.14 -12.49 -25.21
C TRP A 268 -1.71 -11.23 -24.43
N ALA A 269 -1.28 -11.39 -23.17
CA ALA A 269 -0.84 -10.26 -22.36
C ALA A 269 0.46 -9.62 -22.89
N ASP A 270 1.38 -10.40 -23.44
CA ASP A 270 2.63 -9.91 -24.03
C ASP A 270 2.36 -8.99 -25.22
N ILE A 271 1.44 -9.39 -26.10
CA ILE A 271 1.05 -8.59 -27.27
C ILE A 271 0.43 -7.28 -26.81
N ILE A 272 -0.55 -7.33 -25.90
CA ILE A 272 -1.23 -6.12 -25.38
C ILE A 272 -0.18 -5.18 -24.73
N ARG A 273 0.77 -5.70 -23.96
CA ARG A 273 1.81 -4.88 -23.32
C ARG A 273 2.73 -4.23 -24.35
N LYS A 274 3.10 -4.94 -25.42
CA LYS A 274 3.90 -4.36 -26.52
C LYS A 274 3.15 -3.22 -27.17
N THR A 275 1.90 -3.44 -27.55
CA THR A 275 1.04 -2.41 -28.14
C THR A 275 0.85 -1.22 -27.21
N TYR A 276 0.71 -1.46 -25.89
CA TYR A 276 0.65 -0.38 -24.89
C TYR A 276 1.93 0.46 -24.84
N TYR A 277 3.11 -0.17 -24.87
CA TYR A 277 4.38 0.57 -24.87
C TYR A 277 4.63 1.31 -26.20
N GLU A 278 4.03 0.88 -27.28
CA GLU A 278 4.04 1.53 -28.60
C GLU A 278 2.98 2.64 -28.71
N GLY A 279 2.13 2.82 -27.71
CA GLY A 279 1.08 3.83 -27.68
C GLY A 279 -0.19 3.42 -28.45
N GLY A 280 -0.31 2.13 -28.82
CA GLY A 280 -1.44 1.63 -29.59
C GLY A 280 -2.67 1.27 -28.74
N VAL A 281 -2.56 1.21 -27.42
CA VAL A 281 -3.68 1.04 -26.46
C VAL A 281 -3.35 1.76 -25.17
N ASP A 282 -4.37 2.19 -24.43
CA ASP A 282 -4.21 2.88 -23.15
C ASP A 282 -4.33 1.95 -21.93
N GLU A 283 -4.82 0.75 -22.12
CA GLU A 283 -5.01 -0.24 -21.07
C GLU A 283 -4.01 -1.39 -21.18
N ILE A 284 -3.71 -2.00 -20.02
CA ILE A 284 -2.71 -3.07 -19.94
C ILE A 284 -3.25 -4.29 -19.19
N ILE A 285 -2.81 -5.47 -19.59
CA ILE A 285 -3.05 -6.72 -18.87
C ILE A 285 -1.85 -7.04 -17.98
N SER A 286 -2.02 -6.84 -16.67
CA SER A 286 -0.99 -7.11 -15.67
C SER A 286 -0.89 -8.59 -15.32
N THR A 287 0.24 -9.03 -14.76
CA THR A 287 0.41 -10.40 -14.23
C THR A 287 -0.65 -10.73 -13.17
N ARG A 288 -0.99 -9.77 -12.30
CA ARG A 288 -2.09 -9.91 -11.33
C ARG A 288 -3.41 -10.23 -12.04
N ARG A 289 -3.71 -9.56 -13.16
CA ARG A 289 -4.92 -9.81 -13.96
C ARG A 289 -4.93 -11.23 -14.51
N LEU A 290 -3.80 -11.74 -14.98
CA LEU A 290 -3.70 -13.12 -15.46
C LEU A 290 -3.98 -14.14 -14.35
N VAL A 291 -3.46 -13.91 -13.14
CA VAL A 291 -3.76 -14.76 -11.97
C VAL A 291 -5.26 -14.73 -11.67
N HIS A 292 -5.89 -13.54 -11.65
CA HIS A 292 -7.35 -13.43 -11.43
C HIS A 292 -8.15 -14.15 -12.51
N ILE A 293 -7.71 -14.16 -13.78
CA ILE A 293 -8.37 -14.91 -14.85
C ILE A 293 -8.29 -16.42 -14.59
N VAL A 294 -7.14 -16.92 -14.13
CA VAL A 294 -7.00 -18.32 -13.73
C VAL A 294 -7.93 -18.67 -12.58
N GLU A 295 -8.00 -17.84 -11.55
CA GLU A 295 -8.91 -18.02 -10.42
C GLU A 295 -10.38 -18.00 -10.86
N ALA A 296 -10.74 -17.04 -11.70
CA ALA A 296 -12.09 -16.96 -12.30
C ALA A 296 -12.41 -18.20 -13.13
N PHE A 297 -11.44 -18.73 -13.88
CA PHE A 297 -11.61 -19.99 -14.62
C PHE A 297 -11.86 -21.18 -13.70
N VAL A 298 -11.21 -21.24 -12.55
CA VAL A 298 -11.49 -22.29 -11.54
C VAL A 298 -12.94 -22.24 -11.08
N ILE A 299 -13.50 -21.03 -10.92
CA ILE A 299 -14.88 -20.82 -10.47
C ILE A 299 -15.89 -21.11 -11.60
N PHE A 300 -15.72 -20.48 -12.75
CA PHE A 300 -16.72 -20.49 -13.83
C PHE A 300 -16.59 -21.69 -14.78
N LYS A 301 -15.46 -22.39 -14.80
CA LYS A 301 -15.15 -23.51 -15.70
C LYS A 301 -15.27 -23.15 -17.20
N ASN A 302 -15.22 -21.87 -17.53
CA ASN A 302 -15.33 -21.33 -18.88
C ASN A 302 -14.27 -20.26 -19.08
N LYS A 303 -13.33 -20.48 -20.01
CA LYS A 303 -12.19 -19.62 -20.29
C LYS A 303 -12.62 -18.22 -20.74
N MET A 304 -13.50 -18.16 -21.76
CA MET A 304 -13.97 -16.89 -22.32
C MET A 304 -14.71 -16.06 -21.28
N LYS A 305 -15.59 -16.69 -20.49
CA LYS A 305 -16.28 -16.02 -19.40
C LYS A 305 -15.31 -15.50 -18.33
N ALA A 306 -14.27 -16.24 -17.99
CA ALA A 306 -13.26 -15.81 -17.02
C ALA A 306 -12.49 -14.58 -17.51
N ILE A 307 -12.10 -14.56 -18.79
CA ILE A 307 -11.41 -13.41 -19.41
C ILE A 307 -12.38 -12.22 -19.46
N GLU A 308 -13.60 -12.42 -19.94
CA GLU A 308 -14.61 -11.38 -20.03
C GLU A 308 -14.86 -10.71 -18.67
N MET A 309 -15.13 -11.49 -17.63
CA MET A 309 -15.38 -10.95 -16.28
C MET A 309 -14.21 -10.17 -15.73
N CYS A 310 -12.97 -10.55 -16.06
CA CYS A 310 -11.78 -9.84 -15.63
C CYS A 310 -11.43 -8.63 -16.49
N THR A 311 -12.03 -8.46 -17.66
CA THR A 311 -11.82 -7.33 -18.57
C THR A 311 -13.00 -6.35 -18.61
N ASN A 312 -14.12 -6.65 -17.97
CA ASN A 312 -15.33 -5.80 -17.92
C ASN A 312 -15.14 -4.37 -17.37
N ARG A 313 -14.02 -4.08 -16.69
CA ARG A 313 -13.71 -2.74 -16.22
C ARG A 313 -13.20 -1.81 -17.31
N PHE A 314 -12.74 -2.36 -18.43
CA PHE A 314 -12.29 -1.58 -19.57
C PHE A 314 -13.50 -1.03 -20.34
N ASP A 315 -13.29 -0.01 -21.14
CA ASP A 315 -14.29 0.47 -22.07
C ASP A 315 -14.69 -0.64 -23.07
N VAL A 316 -15.82 -0.44 -23.74
CA VAL A 316 -16.43 -1.49 -24.60
C VAL A 316 -15.49 -1.86 -25.75
N ASP A 317 -14.83 -0.88 -26.36
CA ASP A 317 -14.01 -1.08 -27.55
C ASP A 317 -12.71 -1.78 -27.20
N THR A 318 -12.02 -1.33 -26.14
CA THR A 318 -10.83 -2.00 -25.59
C THR A 318 -11.15 -3.44 -25.17
N LYS A 319 -12.26 -3.65 -24.46
CA LYS A 319 -12.68 -5.00 -24.06
C LYS A 319 -12.92 -5.89 -25.29
N THR A 320 -13.64 -5.39 -26.28
CA THR A 320 -13.95 -6.15 -27.51
C THR A 320 -12.68 -6.52 -28.25
N SER A 321 -11.75 -5.57 -28.41
CA SER A 321 -10.46 -5.78 -29.07
C SER A 321 -9.61 -6.81 -28.32
N PHE A 322 -9.60 -6.78 -27.00
CA PHE A 322 -8.84 -7.74 -26.19
C PHE A 322 -9.45 -9.15 -26.24
N MET A 323 -10.76 -9.26 -26.26
CA MET A 323 -11.48 -10.55 -26.40
C MET A 323 -11.25 -11.16 -27.79
N ASP A 324 -11.28 -10.36 -28.84
CA ASP A 324 -11.00 -10.75 -30.22
C ASP A 324 -9.57 -11.24 -30.38
N LEU A 325 -8.59 -10.48 -29.84
CA LEU A 325 -7.20 -10.90 -29.83
C LEU A 325 -7.03 -12.25 -29.12
N TYR A 326 -7.66 -12.44 -27.95
CA TYR A 326 -7.57 -13.72 -27.26
C TYR A 326 -8.15 -14.87 -28.10
N SER A 327 -9.27 -14.66 -28.78
CA SER A 327 -9.87 -15.67 -29.65
C SER A 327 -8.94 -16.09 -30.80
N LYS A 328 -8.21 -15.14 -31.38
CA LYS A 328 -7.18 -15.40 -32.40
C LYS A 328 -5.99 -16.20 -31.84
N VAL A 329 -5.50 -15.82 -30.66
CA VAL A 329 -4.43 -16.55 -29.96
C VAL A 329 -4.84 -17.99 -29.64
N ASP A 330 -6.06 -18.21 -29.14
CA ASP A 330 -6.57 -19.56 -28.82
C ASP A 330 -6.82 -20.40 -30.09
N GLY A 331 -7.21 -19.76 -31.20
CA GLY A 331 -7.33 -20.36 -32.54
C GLY A 331 -6.00 -20.68 -33.21
N GLY A 332 -4.88 -20.11 -32.72
CA GLY A 332 -3.54 -20.31 -33.29
C GLY A 332 -3.26 -19.46 -34.52
N GLU A 333 -3.95 -18.34 -34.68
CA GLU A 333 -3.70 -17.37 -35.75
C GLU A 333 -2.39 -16.59 -35.52
N ASP A 334 -1.80 -16.07 -36.59
CA ASP A 334 -0.66 -15.15 -36.49
C ASP A 334 -1.16 -13.78 -36.02
N VAL A 335 -0.73 -13.40 -34.83
CA VAL A 335 -1.11 -12.16 -34.16
C VAL A 335 0.09 -11.21 -33.96
N SER A 336 1.20 -11.47 -34.64
CA SER A 336 2.45 -10.70 -34.51
C SER A 336 2.31 -9.23 -34.91
N THR A 337 1.33 -8.91 -35.76
CA THR A 337 1.05 -7.56 -36.28
C THR A 337 -0.25 -6.98 -35.73
N TRP A 338 -0.77 -7.50 -34.61
CA TRP A 338 -2.02 -7.00 -34.07
C TRP A 338 -1.87 -5.55 -33.58
N ASN A 339 -2.75 -4.68 -34.11
CA ASN A 339 -2.97 -3.32 -33.67
C ASN A 339 -4.42 -3.18 -33.20
N SER A 340 -4.66 -2.36 -32.15
CA SER A 340 -6.02 -2.11 -31.70
C SER A 340 -6.79 -1.32 -32.75
N PRO A 341 -7.99 -1.75 -33.15
CA PRO A 341 -8.84 -0.97 -34.07
C PRO A 341 -9.39 0.33 -33.45
N VAL A 342 -9.18 0.56 -32.16
CA VAL A 342 -9.76 1.69 -31.41
C VAL A 342 -9.04 3.02 -31.67
N LEU A 343 -7.84 3.00 -32.24
CA LEU A 343 -7.03 4.21 -32.43
C LEU A 343 -7.08 4.81 -33.84
N ASP A 344 -7.89 4.27 -34.74
CA ASP A 344 -8.25 5.00 -35.96
C ASP A 344 -9.18 6.17 -35.57
N THR A 345 -8.59 7.24 -35.05
CA THR A 345 -9.29 8.53 -35.00
C THR A 345 -9.67 8.89 -36.41
N GLU A 346 -10.98 8.86 -36.70
CA GLU A 346 -11.51 9.55 -37.85
C GLU A 346 -10.96 10.97 -37.81
N GLU A 347 -10.06 11.29 -38.72
CA GLU A 347 -9.75 12.67 -39.04
C GLU A 347 -11.08 13.27 -39.51
N ASP A 348 -11.71 14.04 -38.63
CA ASP A 348 -12.79 14.93 -38.99
C ASP A 348 -12.25 15.83 -40.10
N SER A 349 -12.54 15.45 -41.32
CA SER A 349 -12.40 16.34 -42.49
C SER A 349 -13.48 17.39 -42.35
N ASP A 350 -13.12 18.45 -41.66
CA ASP A 350 -13.88 19.70 -41.58
C ASP A 350 -13.76 20.41 -42.96
N ASP A 351 -14.50 19.89 -43.93
CA ASP A 351 -14.83 20.59 -45.17
C ASP A 351 -15.82 21.72 -44.85
N SER A 352 -15.33 22.80 -44.24
CA SER A 352 -16.05 24.05 -44.18
C SER A 352 -15.99 24.70 -45.54
N GLU A 353 -16.96 24.41 -46.39
CA GLU A 353 -17.27 25.25 -47.54
C GLU A 353 -17.64 26.64 -47.07
N ASP A 354 -16.73 27.56 -47.38
CA ASP A 354 -16.95 28.99 -47.35
C ASP A 354 -18.05 29.38 -48.37
N ASN A 355 -19.27 29.46 -47.89
CA ASN A 355 -20.37 30.13 -48.59
C ASN A 355 -20.60 31.50 -48.02
N ASN A 356 -19.89 32.50 -48.58
CA ASN A 356 -20.10 33.89 -48.33
C ASN A 356 -21.13 34.43 -49.35
N PRO A 357 -22.34 34.87 -48.98
CA PRO A 357 -23.18 35.68 -49.83
C PRO A 357 -22.92 37.16 -49.50
N SER A 358 -22.38 37.85 -50.52
CA SER A 358 -22.40 39.31 -50.63
C SER A 358 -23.79 39.86 -50.39
N TYR A 359 -23.92 40.82 -49.39
CA TYR A 359 -24.62 42.12 -49.54
C TYR A 359 -24.33 42.94 -48.27
#